data_dbfeb1fd011f1f790826eec3e1da6d0b
#
_entry.id   dbfeb1fd011f1f790826eec3e1da6d0b
#
_cell.length_a   1.000
_cell.length_b   1.000
_cell.length_c   1.000
_cell.angle_alpha   90.00
_cell.angle_beta   90.00
_cell.angle_gamma   90.00
#
_symmetry.space_group_name_H-M   'P 1'
#
loop_
_entity.id
_entity.type
_entity.pdbx_description
1 polymer ?
#
loop_
_entity_poly.entity_id
_entity_poly.type
_entity_poly.pdbx_seq_one_letter_code
_entity_poly.pdbx_strand_id
1 'polypeptide(L)'
;MKTTLLMSTAAILCATATFAGGLVLTPADPQPSGLTQGLAVSYAYPGDVKNLAQAAKFAKKAKPGTPLAGMDYIDTADGDKTLTSDQAHHVVADISGYVRFDAAGDYTIDFLSNDGLRVEIGGQEVAFFDGRHPCEGSEPVAVTVPSAGWYALSALYFQRTGSACLHMRAGMGEPDWMENTSFGY
;
A
#
# COMPACT_ATOMS: atom_id res chain seq x y z
N MET A 1 27.48 23.12 -61.85
CA MET A 1 27.65 22.32 -60.63
C MET A 1 26.32 22.38 -59.84
N LYS A 2 25.57 21.28 -59.79
CA LYS A 2 24.31 21.18 -59.02
C LYS A 2 24.60 20.41 -57.73
N THR A 3 24.53 21.05 -56.57
CA THR A 3 24.76 20.45 -55.27
C THR A 3 23.42 19.88 -54.77
N THR A 4 23.33 18.57 -54.65
CA THR A 4 22.17 17.86 -54.11
C THR A 4 22.35 17.73 -52.60
N LEU A 5 21.44 18.32 -51.84
CA LEU A 5 21.37 18.27 -50.36
C LEU A 5 20.59 16.98 -49.98
N LEU A 6 21.25 16.02 -49.38
CA LEU A 6 20.59 14.83 -48.78
C LEU A 6 20.07 15.22 -47.38
N MET A 7 18.74 15.25 -47.24
CA MET A 7 18.09 15.31 -45.91
C MET A 7 18.03 13.89 -45.32
N SER A 8 18.74 13.69 -44.22
CA SER A 8 18.66 12.45 -43.40
C SER A 8 17.51 12.57 -42.42
N THR A 9 16.44 11.83 -42.62
CA THR A 9 15.34 11.71 -41.65
C THR A 9 15.69 10.68 -40.58
N ALA A 10 15.96 11.15 -39.36
CA ALA A 10 16.11 10.26 -38.20
C ALA A 10 14.73 9.76 -37.76
N ALA A 11 14.47 8.48 -37.91
CA ALA A 11 13.30 7.83 -37.35
C ALA A 11 13.52 7.59 -35.85
N ILE A 12 12.71 8.24 -35.02
CA ILE A 12 12.67 7.98 -33.58
C ILE A 12 11.86 6.69 -33.39
N LEU A 13 12.53 5.59 -33.06
CA LEU A 13 11.87 4.36 -32.58
C LEU A 13 11.39 4.61 -31.15
N CYS A 14 10.08 4.84 -30.96
CA CYS A 14 9.46 4.68 -29.66
C CYS A 14 9.38 3.18 -29.35
N ALA A 15 10.23 2.71 -28.45
CA ALA A 15 10.11 1.38 -27.87
C ALA A 15 8.86 1.35 -26.97
N THR A 16 7.80 0.70 -27.39
CA THR A 16 6.67 0.37 -26.51
C THR A 16 7.10 -0.81 -25.64
N ALA A 17 7.33 -0.53 -24.33
CA ALA A 17 7.50 -1.59 -23.35
C ALA A 17 6.19 -2.40 -23.26
N THR A 18 6.22 -3.66 -23.66
CA THR A 18 5.12 -4.61 -23.41
C THR A 18 5.25 -5.08 -21.97
N PHE A 19 4.37 -4.62 -21.08
CA PHE A 19 4.29 -5.09 -19.72
C PHE A 19 3.60 -6.47 -19.68
N ALA A 20 4.19 -7.41 -18.96
CA ALA A 20 3.56 -8.71 -18.69
C ALA A 20 2.43 -8.47 -17.70
N GLY A 21 1.22 -8.88 -18.04
CA GLY A 21 -0.12 -8.78 -17.47
C GLY A 21 -0.37 -8.63 -15.94
N GLY A 22 0.42 -7.85 -15.20
CA GLY A 22 0.14 -7.44 -13.83
C GLY A 22 -0.81 -6.23 -13.75
N LEU A 23 -1.25 -5.88 -12.54
CA LEU A 23 -2.03 -4.68 -12.30
C LEU A 23 -1.16 -3.44 -12.59
N VAL A 24 -1.66 -2.48 -13.36
CA VAL A 24 -0.95 -1.23 -13.61
C VAL A 24 -1.42 -0.18 -12.60
N LEU A 25 -0.50 0.31 -11.78
CA LEU A 25 -0.80 1.34 -10.79
C LEU A 25 -0.94 2.71 -11.46
N THR A 26 -1.86 3.53 -10.96
CA THR A 26 -2.02 4.92 -11.42
C THR A 26 -1.23 5.86 -10.50
N PRO A 27 -0.22 6.60 -11.01
CA PRO A 27 0.46 7.62 -10.21
C PRO A 27 -0.50 8.68 -9.70
N ALA A 28 -0.22 9.28 -8.55
CA ALA A 28 -0.97 10.46 -8.11
C ALA A 28 -0.80 11.60 -9.13
N ASP A 29 -1.89 12.27 -9.48
CA ASP A 29 -1.90 13.43 -10.39
C ASP A 29 -2.84 14.52 -9.85
N PRO A 30 -2.32 15.71 -9.48
CA PRO A 30 -0.89 16.06 -9.44
C PRO A 30 -0.11 15.26 -8.39
N GLN A 31 1.21 15.13 -8.59
CA GLN A 31 2.08 14.55 -7.56
C GLN A 31 2.03 15.40 -6.29
N PRO A 32 1.76 14.82 -5.11
CA PRO A 32 1.66 15.56 -3.87
C PRO A 32 3.01 16.15 -3.46
N SER A 33 2.97 17.29 -2.79
CA SER A 33 4.14 17.95 -2.24
C SER A 33 3.89 18.34 -0.78
N GLY A 34 4.96 18.41 0.02
CA GLY A 34 4.85 18.81 1.43
C GLY A 34 4.16 17.79 2.33
N LEU A 35 4.15 16.52 1.93
CA LEU A 35 3.59 15.45 2.75
C LEU A 35 4.32 15.35 4.10
N THR A 36 3.55 15.07 5.15
CA THR A 36 4.08 14.59 6.41
C THR A 36 4.41 13.10 6.26
N GLN A 37 5.56 12.65 6.78
CA GLN A 37 5.93 11.24 6.76
C GLN A 37 4.91 10.41 7.56
N GLY A 38 4.58 9.23 7.03
CA GLY A 38 3.67 8.27 7.63
C GLY A 38 2.34 8.13 6.89
N LEU A 39 1.33 7.62 7.57
CA LEU A 39 -0.02 7.43 7.03
C LEU A 39 -1.06 7.96 8.00
N ALA A 40 -2.06 8.67 7.49
CA ALA A 40 -3.21 9.05 8.28
C ALA A 40 -4.01 7.79 8.65
N VAL A 41 -4.56 7.75 9.87
CA VAL A 41 -5.38 6.65 10.35
C VAL A 41 -6.58 7.14 11.13
N SER A 42 -7.71 6.48 10.96
CA SER A 42 -8.88 6.63 11.80
C SER A 42 -9.24 5.29 12.43
N TYR A 43 -9.56 5.29 13.72
CA TYR A 43 -9.87 4.07 14.46
C TYR A 43 -11.34 3.98 14.87
N ALA A 44 -11.87 2.77 14.82
CA ALA A 44 -13.11 2.40 15.48
C ALA A 44 -12.86 1.16 16.37
N TYR A 45 -13.59 1.08 17.48
CA TYR A 45 -13.43 0.03 18.48
C TYR A 45 -14.74 -0.76 18.63
N PRO A 46 -15.06 -1.64 17.67
CA PRO A 46 -16.24 -2.51 17.74
C PRO A 46 -16.05 -3.62 18.78
N GLY A 47 -17.16 -4.28 19.18
CA GLY A 47 -17.09 -5.42 20.10
C GLY A 47 -16.41 -6.64 19.46
N ASP A 48 -16.85 -7.08 18.29
CA ASP A 48 -16.33 -8.26 17.60
C ASP A 48 -16.42 -8.09 16.08
N VAL A 49 -15.29 -8.19 15.38
CA VAL A 49 -15.19 -8.13 13.92
C VAL A 49 -14.52 -9.40 13.42
N LYS A 50 -15.08 -10.04 12.41
CA LYS A 50 -14.63 -11.34 11.90
C LYS A 50 -14.22 -11.32 10.44
N ASN A 51 -14.52 -10.22 9.74
CA ASN A 51 -14.23 -10.06 8.31
C ASN A 51 -14.24 -8.58 7.91
N LEU A 52 -13.66 -8.30 6.74
CA LEU A 52 -13.54 -6.96 6.19
C LEU A 52 -14.89 -6.29 5.89
N ALA A 53 -15.92 -7.07 5.53
CA ALA A 53 -17.25 -6.51 5.30
C ALA A 53 -17.87 -5.94 6.59
N GLN A 54 -17.57 -6.54 7.74
CA GLN A 54 -17.97 -5.99 9.05
C GLN A 54 -17.09 -4.78 9.40
N ALA A 55 -15.76 -4.88 9.23
CA ALA A 55 -14.81 -3.79 9.47
C ALA A 55 -15.23 -2.53 8.70
N ALA A 56 -15.58 -2.63 7.42
CA ALA A 56 -16.01 -1.52 6.59
C ALA A 56 -17.26 -0.77 7.13
N LYS A 57 -18.13 -1.44 7.87
CA LYS A 57 -19.29 -0.78 8.51
C LYS A 57 -18.86 0.10 9.69
N PHE A 58 -17.85 -0.34 10.43
CA PHE A 58 -17.33 0.41 11.57
C PHE A 58 -16.38 1.52 11.14
N ALA A 59 -15.59 1.33 10.08
CA ALA A 59 -14.73 2.34 9.50
C ALA A 59 -15.48 3.65 9.17
N LYS A 60 -16.74 3.56 8.73
CA LYS A 60 -17.60 4.74 8.49
C LYS A 60 -17.80 5.65 9.70
N LYS A 61 -17.53 5.18 10.89
CA LYS A 61 -17.67 5.90 12.17
C LYS A 61 -16.33 6.03 12.90
N ALA A 62 -15.23 5.64 12.24
CA ALA A 62 -13.90 5.77 12.79
C ALA A 62 -13.55 7.24 13.04
N LYS A 63 -12.73 7.48 14.06
CA LYS A 63 -12.26 8.81 14.45
C LYS A 63 -10.76 8.92 14.20
N PRO A 64 -10.26 10.09 13.79
CA PRO A 64 -8.83 10.28 13.60
C PRO A 64 -8.03 9.85 14.83
N GLY A 65 -6.95 9.10 14.57
CA GLY A 65 -6.00 8.62 15.56
C GLY A 65 -4.61 9.21 15.36
N THR A 66 -3.66 8.76 16.18
CA THR A 66 -2.24 9.08 15.97
C THR A 66 -1.79 8.44 14.64
N PRO A 67 -1.23 9.21 13.70
CA PRO A 67 -0.79 8.67 12.42
C PRO A 67 0.20 7.52 12.56
N LEU A 68 0.18 6.59 11.60
CA LEU A 68 1.18 5.53 11.50
C LEU A 68 2.51 6.09 11.01
N ALA A 69 3.64 5.55 11.47
CA ALA A 69 4.95 5.90 10.92
C ALA A 69 5.12 5.43 9.46
N GLY A 70 4.40 4.37 9.08
CA GLY A 70 4.38 3.70 7.78
C GLY A 70 3.65 2.37 7.92
N MET A 71 4.11 1.35 7.20
CA MET A 71 3.64 -0.03 7.32
C MET A 71 4.77 -0.97 7.76
N ASP A 72 5.35 -0.69 8.92
CA ASP A 72 6.43 -1.49 9.54
C ASP A 72 6.05 -1.76 11.01
N TYR A 73 4.98 -2.53 11.22
CA TYR A 73 4.52 -2.97 12.53
C TYR A 73 4.70 -4.49 12.63
N ILE A 74 5.80 -4.90 13.27
CA ILE A 74 6.10 -6.32 13.52
C ILE A 74 5.06 -6.94 14.43
N ASP A 75 5.00 -8.28 14.46
CA ASP A 75 4.10 -9.02 15.32
C ASP A 75 4.36 -8.68 16.79
N THR A 76 3.32 -8.21 17.48
CA THR A 76 3.39 -7.79 18.89
C THR A 76 3.09 -8.95 19.83
N ALA A 77 3.25 -8.74 21.15
CA ALA A 77 2.71 -9.66 22.13
C ALA A 77 1.18 -9.46 22.27
N ASP A 78 0.48 -10.52 22.70
CA ASP A 78 -0.94 -10.41 23.06
C ASP A 78 -1.12 -9.41 24.22
N GLY A 79 -2.00 -8.46 24.06
CA GLY A 79 -2.24 -7.36 24.99
C GLY A 79 -1.49 -6.07 24.69
N ASP A 80 -0.52 -6.08 23.76
CA ASP A 80 0.08 -4.85 23.26
C ASP A 80 -0.89 -4.08 22.36
N LYS A 81 -0.76 -2.75 22.34
CA LYS A 81 -1.61 -1.90 21.51
C LYS A 81 -1.49 -2.24 20.03
N THR A 82 -2.62 -2.32 19.36
CA THR A 82 -2.70 -2.50 17.90
C THR A 82 -2.26 -1.23 17.19
N LEU A 83 -1.17 -1.29 16.43
CA LEU A 83 -0.62 -0.16 15.68
C LEU A 83 -0.41 1.06 16.61
N THR A 84 -1.00 2.22 16.25
CA THR A 84 -0.99 3.45 17.07
C THR A 84 -2.29 3.68 17.85
N SER A 85 -3.18 2.66 17.90
CA SER A 85 -4.47 2.77 18.59
C SER A 85 -4.31 2.78 20.12
N ASP A 86 -5.39 3.08 20.82
CA ASP A 86 -5.43 3.03 22.29
C ASP A 86 -5.79 1.64 22.84
N GLN A 87 -6.11 0.67 21.99
CA GLN A 87 -6.54 -0.67 22.37
C GLN A 87 -5.68 -1.75 21.75
N ALA A 88 -5.57 -2.88 22.45
CA ALA A 88 -4.92 -4.08 21.95
C ALA A 88 -5.82 -4.91 21.02
N HIS A 89 -7.12 -4.95 21.32
CA HIS A 89 -8.07 -5.85 20.68
C HIS A 89 -9.27 -5.09 20.13
N HIS A 90 -9.99 -5.74 19.20
CA HIS A 90 -11.23 -5.20 18.60
C HIS A 90 -11.03 -3.84 17.94
N VAL A 91 -9.96 -3.70 17.19
CA VAL A 91 -9.58 -2.47 16.49
C VAL A 91 -9.93 -2.59 15.02
N VAL A 92 -10.54 -1.56 14.47
CA VAL A 92 -10.66 -1.32 13.02
C VAL A 92 -9.90 -0.06 12.70
N ALA A 93 -9.00 -0.14 11.71
CA ALA A 93 -8.23 0.99 11.22
C ALA A 93 -8.59 1.27 9.76
N ASP A 94 -8.95 2.52 9.48
CA ASP A 94 -9.11 3.09 8.14
C ASP A 94 -7.87 3.96 7.90
N ILE A 95 -7.02 3.52 6.98
CA ILE A 95 -5.68 4.04 6.75
C ILE A 95 -5.64 4.70 5.37
N SER A 96 -5.01 5.87 5.25
CA SER A 96 -4.88 6.57 3.99
C SER A 96 -3.60 7.40 3.90
N GLY A 97 -3.17 7.65 2.67
CA GLY A 97 -1.99 8.43 2.35
C GLY A 97 -1.43 8.06 1.00
N TYR A 98 -0.12 8.01 0.92
CA TYR A 98 0.61 7.71 -0.31
C TYR A 98 1.78 6.79 0.00
N VAL A 99 2.13 5.94 -0.96
CA VAL A 99 3.39 5.19 -0.99
C VAL A 99 4.23 5.69 -2.17
N ARG A 100 5.55 5.77 -1.97
CA ARG A 100 6.50 6.19 -3.00
C ARG A 100 7.24 4.98 -3.56
N PHE A 101 7.29 4.93 -4.88
CA PHE A 101 8.20 4.07 -5.62
C PHE A 101 9.30 4.92 -6.27
N ASP A 102 10.56 4.57 -6.05
CA ASP A 102 11.72 5.36 -6.51
C ASP A 102 12.09 5.09 -7.97
N ALA A 103 11.54 4.05 -8.59
CA ALA A 103 11.75 3.72 -9.99
C ALA A 103 10.49 3.16 -10.64
N ALA A 104 10.36 3.35 -11.97
CA ALA A 104 9.40 2.63 -12.79
C ALA A 104 9.86 1.18 -12.96
N GLY A 105 8.91 0.24 -13.06
CA GLY A 105 9.21 -1.17 -13.27
C GLY A 105 8.09 -2.10 -12.84
N ASP A 106 8.35 -3.40 -12.96
CA ASP A 106 7.46 -4.43 -12.48
C ASP A 106 7.90 -4.83 -11.06
N TYR A 107 6.98 -4.69 -10.11
CA TYR A 107 7.18 -4.99 -8.70
C TYR A 107 6.34 -6.20 -8.29
N THR A 108 6.83 -6.92 -7.31
CA THR A 108 6.03 -7.83 -6.48
C THR A 108 5.72 -7.13 -5.16
N ILE A 109 4.46 -7.13 -4.75
CA ILE A 109 3.99 -6.54 -3.49
C ILE A 109 3.28 -7.61 -2.69
N ASP A 110 3.55 -7.68 -1.39
CA ASP A 110 2.79 -8.45 -0.42
C ASP A 110 2.73 -7.75 0.93
N PHE A 111 1.89 -8.30 1.81
CA PHE A 111 1.67 -7.76 3.16
C PHE A 111 1.68 -8.88 4.19
N LEU A 112 2.17 -8.60 5.39
CA LEU A 112 1.87 -9.39 6.57
C LEU A 112 0.83 -8.64 7.39
N SER A 113 -0.19 -9.36 7.85
CA SER A 113 -1.21 -8.79 8.74
C SER A 113 -1.74 -9.82 9.73
N ASN A 114 -2.27 -9.34 10.82
CA ASN A 114 -3.08 -10.05 11.79
C ASN A 114 -4.14 -9.05 12.31
N ASP A 115 -5.41 -9.18 12.09
CA ASP A 115 -6.17 -10.14 11.25
C ASP A 115 -6.28 -9.64 9.79
N GLY A 116 -7.50 -9.30 9.36
CA GLY A 116 -7.82 -9.01 7.97
C GLY A 116 -7.33 -7.66 7.46
N LEU A 117 -6.94 -7.66 6.20
CA LEU A 117 -6.39 -6.51 5.50
C LEU A 117 -6.90 -6.43 4.07
N ARG A 118 -7.33 -5.24 3.64
CA ARG A 118 -7.50 -4.87 2.24
C ARG A 118 -6.69 -3.63 1.95
N VAL A 119 -5.91 -3.64 0.88
CA VAL A 119 -5.09 -2.49 0.44
C VAL A 119 -5.34 -2.17 -1.01
N GLU A 120 -5.52 -0.89 -1.30
CA GLU A 120 -5.53 -0.35 -2.65
C GLU A 120 -4.35 0.62 -2.81
N ILE A 121 -3.61 0.48 -3.92
CA ILE A 121 -2.52 1.39 -4.30
C ILE A 121 -2.72 1.82 -5.75
N GLY A 122 -2.69 3.13 -6.01
CA GLY A 122 -2.85 3.67 -7.36
C GLY A 122 -4.14 3.19 -8.03
N GLY A 123 -5.23 3.04 -7.27
CA GLY A 123 -6.54 2.59 -7.76
C GLY A 123 -6.65 1.10 -8.05
N GLN A 124 -5.67 0.27 -7.65
CA GLN A 124 -5.69 -1.18 -7.78
C GLN A 124 -5.74 -1.84 -6.41
N GLU A 125 -6.59 -2.86 -6.22
CA GLU A 125 -6.56 -3.72 -5.05
C GLU A 125 -5.34 -4.62 -5.13
N VAL A 126 -4.38 -4.42 -4.21
CA VAL A 126 -3.09 -5.14 -4.15
C VAL A 126 -3.03 -6.11 -2.98
N ALA A 127 -4.02 -6.10 -2.09
CA ALA A 127 -4.22 -7.13 -1.08
C ALA A 127 -5.69 -7.23 -0.70
N PHE A 128 -6.16 -8.46 -0.60
CA PHE A 128 -7.43 -8.81 0.00
C PHE A 128 -7.23 -10.08 0.82
N PHE A 129 -6.99 -9.91 2.11
CA PHE A 129 -6.71 -10.98 3.06
C PHE A 129 -7.77 -10.93 4.16
N ASP A 130 -8.90 -11.62 3.94
CA ASP A 130 -10.06 -11.53 4.82
C ASP A 130 -10.03 -12.62 5.90
N GLY A 131 -10.75 -12.35 6.99
CA GLY A 131 -10.93 -13.28 8.08
C GLY A 131 -9.92 -13.09 9.20
N ARG A 132 -9.86 -14.12 10.06
CA ARG A 132 -8.97 -14.16 11.24
C ARG A 132 -7.84 -15.13 10.97
N HIS A 133 -6.63 -14.65 11.13
CA HIS A 133 -5.41 -15.42 10.93
C HIS A 133 -4.27 -14.85 11.79
N PRO A 134 -3.23 -15.63 12.08
CA PRO A 134 -2.02 -15.12 12.74
C PRO A 134 -1.33 -14.09 11.85
N CYS A 135 -0.23 -13.49 12.35
CA CYS A 135 0.62 -12.65 11.52
C CYS A 135 1.24 -13.48 10.40
N GLU A 136 0.67 -13.42 9.23
CA GLU A 136 1.10 -14.19 8.06
C GLU A 136 0.97 -13.37 6.77
N GLY A 137 1.63 -13.86 5.70
CA GLY A 137 1.71 -13.17 4.43
C GLY A 137 0.45 -13.32 3.57
N SER A 138 0.02 -12.22 2.95
CA SER A 138 -0.94 -12.27 1.85
C SER A 138 -0.32 -12.93 0.62
N GLU A 139 -1.16 -13.33 -0.37
CA GLU A 139 -0.65 -13.72 -1.68
C GLU A 139 0.10 -12.56 -2.32
N PRO A 140 1.31 -12.79 -2.87
CA PRO A 140 2.05 -11.78 -3.60
C PRO A 140 1.33 -11.34 -4.88
N VAL A 141 1.32 -10.06 -5.16
CA VAL A 141 0.69 -9.47 -6.35
C VAL A 141 1.73 -8.77 -7.22
N ALA A 142 1.75 -9.13 -8.52
CA ALA A 142 2.58 -8.45 -9.50
C ALA A 142 1.91 -7.15 -9.95
N VAL A 143 2.62 -6.04 -9.87
CA VAL A 143 2.16 -4.72 -10.29
C VAL A 143 3.17 -4.04 -11.20
N THR A 144 2.70 -3.25 -12.15
CA THR A 144 3.52 -2.33 -12.93
C THR A 144 3.43 -0.93 -12.35
N VAL A 145 4.55 -0.37 -11.97
CA VAL A 145 4.76 1.04 -11.58
C VAL A 145 5.21 1.80 -12.82
N PRO A 146 4.34 2.61 -13.49
CA PRO A 146 4.68 3.23 -14.78
C PRO A 146 5.70 4.38 -14.67
N SER A 147 5.83 4.99 -13.49
CA SER A 147 6.80 6.08 -13.25
C SER A 147 7.21 6.11 -11.78
N ALA A 148 8.42 6.59 -11.48
CA ALA A 148 8.79 6.95 -10.12
C ALA A 148 7.87 8.05 -9.58
N GLY A 149 7.55 8.00 -8.28
CA GLY A 149 6.70 9.00 -7.63
C GLY A 149 5.77 8.42 -6.58
N TRP A 150 4.79 9.22 -6.19
CA TRP A 150 3.79 8.91 -5.19
C TRP A 150 2.55 8.27 -5.81
N TYR A 151 2.00 7.29 -5.12
CA TYR A 151 0.78 6.58 -5.46
C TYR A 151 -0.18 6.62 -4.29
N ALA A 152 -1.44 6.99 -4.53
CA ALA A 152 -2.43 7.00 -3.47
C ALA A 152 -2.56 5.60 -2.86
N LEU A 153 -2.60 5.54 -1.53
CA LEU A 153 -2.74 4.32 -0.75
C LEU A 153 -3.96 4.45 0.16
N SER A 154 -4.80 3.43 0.18
CA SER A 154 -5.81 3.25 1.20
C SER A 154 -5.79 1.81 1.71
N ALA A 155 -6.04 1.63 3.01
CA ALA A 155 -6.14 0.31 3.59
C ALA A 155 -7.23 0.25 4.66
N LEU A 156 -7.96 -0.87 4.66
CA LEU A 156 -8.86 -1.26 5.72
C LEU A 156 -8.25 -2.47 6.45
N TYR A 157 -7.96 -2.27 7.72
CA TYR A 157 -7.38 -3.28 8.59
C TYR A 157 -8.29 -3.53 9.79
N PHE A 158 -8.36 -4.77 10.27
CA PHE A 158 -8.94 -5.04 11.57
C PHE A 158 -8.12 -6.06 12.35
N GLN A 159 -8.03 -5.86 13.66
CA GLN A 159 -7.48 -6.75 14.66
C GLN A 159 -8.58 -7.15 15.62
N ARG A 160 -8.76 -8.47 15.83
CA ARG A 160 -9.77 -8.98 16.74
C ARG A 160 -9.21 -9.24 18.12
N THR A 161 -8.31 -10.20 18.25
CA THR A 161 -7.68 -10.63 19.52
C THR A 161 -6.31 -11.24 19.26
N GLY A 162 -5.47 -11.31 20.27
CA GLY A 162 -4.10 -11.81 20.15
C GLY A 162 -3.12 -10.71 19.77
N SER A 163 -2.02 -11.10 19.14
CA SER A 163 -1.00 -10.18 18.61
C SER A 163 -1.51 -9.37 17.40
N ALA A 164 -0.82 -8.31 17.05
CA ALA A 164 -1.14 -7.47 15.90
C ALA A 164 0.11 -7.25 15.05
N CYS A 165 -0.03 -7.29 13.73
CA CYS A 165 1.01 -6.87 12.81
C CYS A 165 0.43 -6.24 11.55
N LEU A 166 1.24 -5.36 10.92
CA LEU A 166 0.96 -4.78 9.61
C LEU A 166 2.28 -4.42 8.95
N HIS A 167 2.71 -5.20 7.98
CA HIS A 167 3.93 -4.96 7.23
C HIS A 167 3.65 -4.96 5.74
N MET A 168 4.36 -4.11 4.98
CA MET A 168 4.38 -4.12 3.52
C MET A 168 5.77 -4.49 3.02
N ARG A 169 5.82 -5.37 2.01
CA ARG A 169 7.02 -5.65 1.22
C ARG A 169 6.76 -5.28 -0.23
N ALA A 170 7.77 -4.73 -0.89
CA ALA A 170 7.73 -4.48 -2.33
C ALA A 170 9.14 -4.54 -2.93
N GLY A 171 9.27 -5.00 -4.19
CA GLY A 171 10.55 -5.02 -4.88
C GLY A 171 10.44 -5.43 -6.34
N MET A 172 11.41 -5.00 -7.14
CA MET A 172 11.62 -5.50 -8.51
C MET A 172 12.41 -6.81 -8.45
N GLY A 173 11.73 -7.94 -8.27
CA GLY A 173 12.29 -9.24 -7.96
C GLY A 173 11.78 -9.74 -6.62
N GLU A 174 12.67 -10.19 -5.75
CA GLU A 174 12.29 -10.56 -4.37
C GLU A 174 11.84 -9.31 -3.62
N PRO A 175 10.63 -9.31 -3.01
CA PRO A 175 10.13 -8.17 -2.24
C PRO A 175 10.90 -8.01 -0.93
N ASP A 176 11.26 -6.77 -0.59
CA ASP A 176 11.90 -6.41 0.68
C ASP A 176 10.99 -5.46 1.48
N TRP A 177 11.28 -5.33 2.77
CA TRP A 177 10.50 -4.48 3.67
C TRP A 177 10.51 -3.02 3.23
N MET A 178 9.32 -2.42 3.17
CA MET A 178 9.19 -1.00 2.82
C MET A 178 9.55 -0.13 4.02
N GLU A 179 10.53 0.74 3.81
CA GLU A 179 10.95 1.72 4.80
C GLU A 179 9.82 2.71 5.12
N ASN A 180 9.68 3.08 6.40
CA ASN A 180 8.67 4.04 6.84
C ASN A 180 8.76 5.40 6.11
N THR A 181 9.94 5.78 5.62
CA THR A 181 10.19 6.98 4.80
C THR A 181 9.56 6.92 3.41
N SER A 182 9.11 5.76 2.98
CA SER A 182 8.39 5.56 1.71
C SER A 182 6.90 5.92 1.80
N PHE A 183 6.41 6.36 2.96
CA PHE A 183 5.01 6.71 3.16
C PHE A 183 4.85 8.19 3.53
N GLY A 184 3.74 8.81 3.06
CA GLY A 184 3.39 10.20 3.34
C GLY A 184 1.88 10.46 3.31
N TYR A 185 1.40 11.48 4.06
CA TYR A 185 -0.01 11.89 4.07
C TYR A 185 -0.14 13.41 4.20
#